data_6d124bb23fc5cc540fa6ae7672c629dc
#
_entry.id   6d124bb23fc5cc540fa6ae7672c629dc
#
_cell.length_a   1.000
_cell.length_b   1.000
_cell.length_c   1.000
_cell.angle_alpha   90.00
_cell.angle_beta   90.00
_cell.angle_gamma   90.00
#
_symmetry.space_group_name_H-M   'P 1'
#
loop_
_entity.id
_entity.type
_entity.pdbx_description
1 polymer ?
#
loop_
_entity_poly.entity_id
_entity_poly.type
_entity_poly.pdbx_seq_one_letter_code
_entity_poly.pdbx_strand_id
1 'polypeptide(L)'
;TRRSSDLDETNKSDAYMRNRIRNHILPYFKEQVNKRTVTHINETMERLREIEGFLEEQTEISWRQCTRTEETGTVILQAEFQQIPHVIQSFVLKKVLWEVCRREKDIEAVHLQMLQELFEKQVGRRVDLPYDMEAWRTYDGVVCRKKTEPGPQKAEEKILDCEGQETHLCEWCGWQIKSRVFVADQVPQEASEKVYTKWFDYDKIKDTLSVRNRQTGDYITLASGGRKSVKSFMIDEKIPRESRDAVLLLAEGSHVLWIVGYRISEYYKVTEQTKNILQVQTDGGTDSGR
;
A
#
# COMPACT_ATOMS: atom_id res chain seq x y z
N THR A 1 -52.11 19.52 -29.48
CA THR A 1 -52.41 18.14 -29.00
C THR A 1 -52.15 18.09 -27.53
N ARG A 2 -53.24 18.18 -26.73
CA ARG A 2 -53.22 17.97 -25.28
C ARG A 2 -52.76 16.52 -25.01
N ARG A 3 -51.56 16.32 -24.46
CA ARG A 3 -51.31 15.12 -23.68
C ARG A 3 -52.18 15.21 -22.44
N SER A 4 -53.27 14.47 -22.45
CA SER A 4 -54.01 14.09 -21.27
C SER A 4 -53.01 13.57 -20.28
N SER A 5 -52.94 14.19 -19.10
CA SER A 5 -52.29 13.63 -17.95
C SER A 5 -52.99 12.31 -17.67
N ASP A 6 -52.40 11.21 -18.09
CA ASP A 6 -52.62 9.94 -17.45
C ASP A 6 -52.12 10.13 -16.04
N LEU A 7 -52.97 10.65 -15.18
CA LEU A 7 -52.85 10.60 -13.75
C LEU A 7 -52.88 9.12 -13.43
N ASP A 8 -51.70 8.61 -13.35
CA ASP A 8 -51.30 7.25 -13.15
C ASP A 8 -52.23 6.60 -12.13
N GLU A 9 -53.15 5.73 -12.59
CA GLU A 9 -54.08 5.01 -11.71
C GLU A 9 -53.32 4.23 -10.62
N THR A 10 -52.05 3.96 -10.87
CA THR A 10 -51.12 3.37 -9.88
C THR A 10 -50.93 4.25 -8.64
N ASN A 11 -51.13 5.58 -8.73
CA ASN A 11 -51.05 6.49 -7.59
C ASN A 11 -52.23 6.36 -6.60
N LYS A 12 -53.35 5.79 -7.03
CA LYS A 12 -54.51 5.51 -6.19
C LYS A 12 -54.48 4.10 -5.58
N SER A 13 -53.63 3.25 -6.08
CA SER A 13 -53.52 1.85 -5.62
C SER A 13 -52.65 1.73 -4.38
N ASP A 14 -53.11 1.01 -3.36
CA ASP A 14 -52.34 0.73 -2.15
C ASP A 14 -51.32 -0.42 -2.32
N ALA A 15 -51.06 -0.83 -3.57
CA ALA A 15 -50.10 -1.87 -3.88
C ALA A 15 -48.66 -1.51 -3.45
N TYR A 16 -48.34 -0.24 -3.45
CA TYR A 16 -46.99 0.24 -3.07
C TYR A 16 -47.00 0.84 -1.65
N MET A 17 -45.96 0.56 -0.86
CA MET A 17 -45.78 1.10 0.49
C MET A 17 -45.90 2.62 0.55
N ARG A 18 -45.29 3.33 -0.42
CA ARG A 18 -45.36 4.80 -0.52
C ARG A 18 -46.80 5.33 -0.61
N ASN A 19 -47.65 4.63 -1.35
CA ASN A 19 -49.05 5.02 -1.52
C ASN A 19 -49.86 4.78 -0.24
N ARG A 20 -49.61 3.65 0.45
CA ARG A 20 -50.23 3.36 1.78
C ARG A 20 -49.86 4.44 2.81
N ILE A 21 -48.60 4.86 2.84
CA ILE A 21 -48.15 5.95 3.73
C ILE A 21 -48.90 7.24 3.36
N ARG A 22 -48.92 7.61 2.09
CA ARG A 22 -49.52 8.86 1.61
C ARG A 22 -51.03 8.89 1.79
N ASN A 23 -51.72 7.76 1.51
CA ASN A 23 -53.19 7.72 1.46
C ASN A 23 -53.81 7.46 2.84
N HIS A 24 -53.12 6.75 3.74
CA HIS A 24 -53.67 6.34 5.02
C HIS A 24 -52.90 6.87 6.22
N ILE A 25 -51.59 6.75 6.24
CA ILE A 25 -50.78 7.07 7.42
C ILE A 25 -50.68 8.59 7.62
N LEU A 26 -50.27 9.34 6.57
CA LEU A 26 -50.15 10.78 6.69
C LEU A 26 -51.47 11.51 6.99
N PRO A 27 -52.62 11.17 6.39
CA PRO A 27 -53.90 11.72 6.76
C PRO A 27 -54.29 11.41 8.21
N TYR A 28 -54.10 10.16 8.66
CA TYR A 28 -54.35 9.77 10.04
C TYR A 28 -53.53 10.61 11.03
N PHE A 29 -52.24 10.78 10.80
CA PHE A 29 -51.41 11.64 11.67
C PHE A 29 -51.88 13.07 11.63
N LYS A 30 -52.26 13.61 10.46
CA LYS A 30 -52.74 14.96 10.34
C LYS A 30 -54.06 15.22 11.08
N GLU A 31 -54.98 14.25 11.07
CA GLU A 31 -56.31 14.39 11.65
C GLU A 31 -56.37 13.99 13.11
N GLN A 32 -55.69 12.90 13.50
CA GLN A 32 -55.82 12.29 14.82
C GLN A 32 -54.67 12.65 15.78
N VAL A 33 -53.52 13.09 15.29
CA VAL A 33 -52.34 13.40 16.12
C VAL A 33 -52.03 14.89 16.10
N ASN A 34 -51.65 15.46 14.96
CA ASN A 34 -51.34 16.88 14.86
C ASN A 34 -51.54 17.37 13.42
N LYS A 35 -52.33 18.41 13.23
CA LYS A 35 -52.58 19.02 11.92
C LYS A 35 -51.31 19.49 11.20
N ARG A 36 -50.25 19.79 11.95
CA ARG A 36 -48.96 20.25 11.42
C ARG A 36 -47.93 19.11 11.29
N THR A 37 -48.31 17.84 11.43
CA THR A 37 -47.37 16.71 11.40
C THR A 37 -46.50 16.73 10.13
N VAL A 38 -47.08 16.87 8.94
CA VAL A 38 -46.34 16.92 7.67
C VAL A 38 -45.39 18.11 7.62
N THR A 39 -45.81 19.27 8.13
CA THR A 39 -44.95 20.47 8.22
C THR A 39 -43.74 20.21 9.10
N HIS A 40 -43.97 19.67 10.33
CA HIS A 40 -42.88 19.35 11.25
C HIS A 40 -41.91 18.30 10.71
N ILE A 41 -42.40 17.27 9.99
CA ILE A 41 -41.55 16.29 9.32
C ILE A 41 -40.67 16.98 8.29
N ASN A 42 -41.24 17.83 7.45
CA ASN A 42 -40.48 18.55 6.40
C ASN A 42 -39.44 19.50 7.03
N GLU A 43 -39.82 20.28 8.03
CA GLU A 43 -38.88 21.16 8.76
C GLU A 43 -37.73 20.38 9.39
N THR A 44 -38.02 19.19 9.94
CA THR A 44 -37.00 18.30 10.51
C THR A 44 -36.07 17.74 9.39
N MET A 45 -36.65 17.33 8.27
CA MET A 45 -35.86 16.83 7.11
C MET A 45 -34.96 17.93 6.55
N GLU A 46 -35.43 19.18 6.47
CA GLU A 46 -34.62 20.31 6.02
C GLU A 46 -33.44 20.55 6.95
N ARG A 47 -33.68 20.58 8.27
CA ARG A 47 -32.59 20.72 9.27
C ARG A 47 -31.59 19.57 9.21
N LEU A 48 -32.05 18.33 9.01
CA LEU A 48 -31.16 17.18 8.85
C LEU A 48 -30.31 17.29 7.59
N ARG A 49 -30.85 17.79 6.49
CA ARG A 49 -30.08 18.03 5.26
C ARG A 49 -29.02 19.11 5.43
N GLU A 50 -29.34 20.19 6.15
CA GLU A 50 -28.35 21.23 6.50
C GLU A 50 -27.21 20.67 7.35
N ILE A 51 -27.53 19.82 8.34
CA ILE A 51 -26.53 19.14 9.18
C ILE A 51 -25.69 18.18 8.36
N GLU A 52 -26.32 17.38 7.49
CA GLU A 52 -25.65 16.47 6.56
C GLU A 52 -24.67 17.22 5.67
N GLY A 53 -25.09 18.31 5.04
CA GLY A 53 -24.21 19.14 4.20
C GLY A 53 -23.02 19.70 4.98
N PHE A 54 -23.23 20.15 6.23
CA PHE A 54 -22.13 20.60 7.08
C PHE A 54 -21.15 19.46 7.43
N LEU A 55 -21.65 18.27 7.75
CA LEU A 55 -20.81 17.12 8.05
C LEU A 55 -20.01 16.65 6.82
N GLU A 56 -20.62 16.70 5.63
CA GLU A 56 -19.94 16.40 4.37
C GLU A 56 -18.80 17.38 4.10
N GLU A 57 -19.05 18.69 4.26
CA GLU A 57 -18.03 19.73 4.09
C GLU A 57 -16.86 19.53 5.08
N GLN A 58 -17.15 19.33 6.39
CA GLN A 58 -16.14 19.09 7.40
C GLN A 58 -15.36 17.79 7.13
N THR A 59 -16.04 16.77 6.62
CA THR A 59 -15.40 15.52 6.22
C THR A 59 -14.42 15.72 5.07
N GLU A 60 -14.82 16.49 4.05
CA GLU A 60 -13.96 16.79 2.90
C GLU A 60 -12.70 17.54 3.31
N ILE A 61 -12.85 18.58 4.14
CA ILE A 61 -11.72 19.37 4.66
C ILE A 61 -10.76 18.45 5.45
N SER A 62 -11.30 17.69 6.40
CA SER A 62 -10.52 16.81 7.25
C SER A 62 -9.84 15.69 6.48
N TRP A 63 -10.54 15.10 5.51
CA TRP A 63 -10.00 14.05 4.64
C TRP A 63 -8.77 14.55 3.87
N ARG A 64 -8.83 15.73 3.26
CA ARG A 64 -7.70 16.33 2.54
C ARG A 64 -6.50 16.62 3.46
N GLN A 65 -6.75 16.96 4.71
CA GLN A 65 -5.68 17.27 5.66
C GLN A 65 -4.99 16.02 6.19
N CYS A 66 -5.74 14.94 6.43
CA CYS A 66 -5.22 13.75 7.09
C CYS A 66 -4.94 12.58 6.15
N THR A 67 -5.18 12.70 4.84
CA THR A 67 -4.92 11.61 3.91
C THR A 67 -3.98 12.01 2.78
N ARG A 68 -3.24 11.03 2.28
CA ARG A 68 -2.47 11.12 1.04
C ARG A 68 -2.59 9.82 0.26
N THR A 69 -2.58 9.93 -1.06
CA THR A 69 -2.57 8.77 -1.94
C THR A 69 -1.13 8.45 -2.32
N GLU A 70 -0.73 7.21 -2.10
CA GLU A 70 0.58 6.67 -2.46
C GLU A 70 0.39 5.45 -3.38
N GLU A 71 1.45 4.96 -3.98
CA GLU A 71 1.42 3.71 -4.78
C GLU A 71 0.94 2.51 -3.94
N THR A 72 1.24 2.52 -2.65
CA THR A 72 0.84 1.49 -1.69
C THR A 72 -0.63 1.54 -1.30
N GLY A 73 -1.33 2.64 -1.59
CA GLY A 73 -2.74 2.87 -1.23
C GLY A 73 -3.01 4.24 -0.63
N THR A 74 -4.16 4.41 -0.01
CA THR A 74 -4.52 5.64 0.71
C THR A 74 -3.99 5.57 2.14
N VAL A 75 -3.10 6.49 2.50
CA VAL A 75 -2.53 6.62 3.84
C VAL A 75 -3.36 7.61 4.65
N ILE A 76 -3.75 7.23 5.86
CA ILE A 76 -4.38 8.10 6.87
C ILE A 76 -3.31 8.44 7.88
N LEU A 77 -2.91 9.70 7.95
CA LEU A 77 -1.85 10.20 8.85
C LEU A 77 -2.37 10.29 10.29
N GLN A 78 -1.69 9.63 11.23
CA GLN A 78 -2.18 9.51 12.60
C GLN A 78 -2.23 10.87 13.32
N ALA A 79 -1.20 11.68 13.19
CA ALA A 79 -1.11 12.95 13.93
C ALA A 79 -2.26 13.90 13.56
N GLU A 80 -2.56 14.01 12.27
CA GLU A 80 -3.63 14.84 11.74
C GLU A 80 -5.00 14.22 12.04
N PHE A 81 -5.16 12.91 11.88
CA PHE A 81 -6.41 12.21 12.13
C PHE A 81 -6.86 12.31 13.60
N GLN A 82 -5.95 12.23 14.55
CA GLN A 82 -6.26 12.34 15.97
C GLN A 82 -6.72 13.75 16.38
N GLN A 83 -6.42 14.79 15.60
CA GLN A 83 -6.88 16.15 15.85
C GLN A 83 -8.33 16.41 15.38
N ILE A 84 -8.86 15.50 14.55
CA ILE A 84 -10.21 15.62 14.00
C ILE A 84 -11.24 15.27 15.08
N PRO A 85 -12.36 16.03 15.21
CA PRO A 85 -13.45 15.66 16.11
C PRO A 85 -13.93 14.22 15.87
N HIS A 86 -14.15 13.45 16.93
CA HIS A 86 -14.45 12.01 16.86
C HIS A 86 -15.62 11.67 15.91
N VAL A 87 -16.65 12.55 15.89
CA VAL A 87 -17.78 12.36 14.97
C VAL A 87 -17.35 12.42 13.51
N ILE A 88 -16.43 13.31 13.15
CA ILE A 88 -15.93 13.47 11.78
C ILE A 88 -14.95 12.34 11.41
N GLN A 89 -14.20 11.80 12.37
CA GLN A 89 -13.30 10.69 12.12
C GLN A 89 -14.01 9.50 11.45
N SER A 90 -15.20 9.13 11.91
CA SER A 90 -15.98 8.03 11.31
C SER A 90 -16.39 8.31 9.87
N PHE A 91 -16.75 9.55 9.54
CA PHE A 91 -17.06 9.96 8.16
C PHE A 91 -15.81 9.97 7.27
N VAL A 92 -14.67 10.41 7.79
CA VAL A 92 -13.39 10.34 7.07
C VAL A 92 -13.01 8.89 6.77
N LEU A 93 -13.10 7.99 7.75
CA LEU A 93 -12.82 6.56 7.53
C LEU A 93 -13.77 5.96 6.48
N LYS A 94 -15.07 6.27 6.56
CA LYS A 94 -16.04 5.83 5.55
C LYS A 94 -15.67 6.34 4.16
N LYS A 95 -15.27 7.61 4.05
CA LYS A 95 -14.83 8.21 2.80
C LYS A 95 -13.57 7.53 2.25
N VAL A 96 -12.57 7.25 3.09
CA VAL A 96 -11.35 6.52 2.67
C VAL A 96 -11.71 5.16 2.10
N LEU A 97 -12.58 4.39 2.76
CA LEU A 97 -13.02 3.09 2.24
C LEU A 97 -13.75 3.23 0.90
N TRP A 98 -14.61 4.23 0.78
CA TRP A 98 -15.31 4.50 -0.48
C TRP A 98 -14.33 4.87 -1.61
N GLU A 99 -13.33 5.71 -1.35
CA GLU A 99 -12.31 6.07 -2.35
C GLU A 99 -11.54 4.85 -2.85
N VAL A 100 -11.26 3.89 -1.97
CA VAL A 100 -10.53 2.67 -2.31
C VAL A 100 -11.39 1.68 -3.10
N CYS A 101 -12.65 1.44 -2.71
CA CYS A 101 -13.47 0.39 -3.33
C CYS A 101 -14.55 0.91 -4.28
N ARG A 102 -14.89 2.20 -4.21
CA ARG A 102 -15.99 2.85 -4.96
C ARG A 102 -17.35 2.19 -4.72
N ARG A 103 -17.57 1.63 -3.52
CA ARG A 103 -18.81 0.97 -3.09
C ARG A 103 -19.09 1.33 -1.64
N GLU A 104 -20.38 1.48 -1.28
CA GLU A 104 -20.81 1.77 0.09
C GLU A 104 -21.56 0.60 0.75
N LYS A 105 -22.20 -0.22 -0.06
CA LYS A 105 -22.96 -1.37 0.44
C LYS A 105 -22.01 -2.27 1.23
N ASP A 106 -22.50 -2.86 2.32
CA ASP A 106 -21.75 -3.79 3.19
C ASP A 106 -20.56 -3.17 3.97
N ILE A 107 -20.35 -1.84 3.91
CA ILE A 107 -19.45 -1.15 4.84
C ILE A 107 -20.26 -0.77 6.07
N GLU A 108 -20.04 -1.52 7.15
CA GLU A 108 -20.75 -1.37 8.41
C GLU A 108 -19.90 -0.66 9.47
N ALA A 109 -20.53 -0.26 10.58
CA ALA A 109 -19.84 0.41 11.70
C ALA A 109 -18.67 -0.42 12.26
N VAL A 110 -18.77 -1.75 12.25
CA VAL A 110 -17.69 -2.65 12.69
C VAL A 110 -16.41 -2.46 11.89
N HIS A 111 -16.49 -2.22 10.59
CA HIS A 111 -15.31 -2.00 9.73
C HIS A 111 -14.64 -0.68 10.04
N LEU A 112 -15.42 0.38 10.34
CA LEU A 112 -14.90 1.67 10.76
C LEU A 112 -14.22 1.57 12.13
N GLN A 113 -14.81 0.81 13.05
CA GLN A 113 -14.21 0.53 14.36
C GLN A 113 -12.90 -0.24 14.23
N MET A 114 -12.83 -1.28 13.38
CA MET A 114 -11.60 -2.03 13.13
C MET A 114 -10.47 -1.12 12.62
N LEU A 115 -10.77 -0.17 11.72
CA LEU A 115 -9.81 0.83 11.25
C LEU A 115 -9.38 1.78 12.36
N GLN A 116 -10.31 2.25 13.18
CA GLN A 116 -10.01 3.15 14.29
C GLN A 116 -9.13 2.47 15.33
N GLU A 117 -9.43 1.23 15.69
CA GLU A 117 -8.59 0.44 16.61
C GLU A 117 -7.19 0.18 16.06
N LEU A 118 -7.02 0.16 14.73
CA LEU A 118 -5.75 -0.13 14.10
C LEU A 118 -4.69 0.95 14.42
N PHE A 119 -5.11 2.21 14.67
CA PHE A 119 -4.20 3.27 15.10
C PHE A 119 -3.52 2.99 16.44
N GLU A 120 -4.16 2.19 17.31
CA GLU A 120 -3.65 1.82 18.64
C GLU A 120 -2.86 0.50 18.61
N LYS A 121 -2.84 -0.21 17.48
CA LYS A 121 -2.12 -1.48 17.36
C LYS A 121 -0.65 -1.26 16.99
N GLN A 122 0.14 -2.32 17.15
CA GLN A 122 1.55 -2.34 16.75
C GLN A 122 1.70 -2.17 15.23
N VAL A 123 2.77 -1.49 14.81
CA VAL A 123 3.14 -1.34 13.40
C VAL A 123 3.22 -2.70 12.71
N GLY A 124 2.62 -2.79 11.52
CA GLY A 124 2.52 -4.03 10.74
C GLY A 124 1.29 -4.89 11.06
N ARG A 125 0.46 -4.53 12.06
CA ARG A 125 -0.84 -5.18 12.27
C ARG A 125 -1.76 -4.90 11.08
N ARG A 126 -2.50 -5.93 10.63
CA ARG A 126 -3.40 -5.87 9.46
C ARG A 126 -4.80 -6.26 9.84
N VAL A 127 -5.76 -5.74 9.10
CA VAL A 127 -7.17 -6.12 9.12
C VAL A 127 -7.66 -6.30 7.67
N ASP A 128 -8.50 -7.30 7.49
CA ASP A 128 -9.20 -7.54 6.23
C ASP A 128 -10.54 -6.81 6.27
N LEU A 129 -10.92 -6.22 5.15
CA LEU A 129 -12.12 -5.41 4.99
C LEU A 129 -12.92 -5.94 3.79
N PRO A 130 -14.22 -5.60 3.68
CA PRO A 130 -15.03 -5.98 2.53
C PRO A 130 -14.43 -5.55 1.19
N TYR A 131 -14.87 -6.18 0.11
CA TYR A 131 -14.47 -5.88 -1.27
C TYR A 131 -12.97 -6.07 -1.55
N ASP A 132 -12.38 -7.10 -0.93
CA ASP A 132 -10.95 -7.39 -1.07
C ASP A 132 -10.06 -6.21 -0.69
N MET A 133 -10.50 -5.41 0.28
CA MET A 133 -9.66 -4.40 0.87
C MET A 133 -8.87 -4.94 2.05
N GLU A 134 -7.72 -4.36 2.28
CA GLU A 134 -6.92 -4.55 3.49
C GLU A 134 -6.48 -3.20 4.04
N ALA A 135 -6.30 -3.15 5.35
CA ALA A 135 -5.66 -2.02 6.00
C ALA A 135 -4.58 -2.49 6.96
N TRP A 136 -3.55 -1.69 7.14
CA TRP A 136 -2.47 -2.01 8.08
C TRP A 136 -1.87 -0.78 8.72
N ARG A 137 -1.33 -0.99 9.93
CA ARG A 137 -0.64 0.03 10.71
C ARG A 137 0.77 0.25 10.18
N THR A 138 1.13 1.48 9.87
CA THR A 138 2.48 1.93 9.52
C THR A 138 3.05 2.81 10.63
N TYR A 139 4.26 3.33 10.47
CA TYR A 139 4.83 4.28 11.44
C TYR A 139 4.06 5.60 11.47
N ASP A 140 3.62 6.07 10.31
CA ASP A 140 2.99 7.39 10.16
C ASP A 140 1.46 7.34 10.33
N GLY A 141 0.84 6.15 10.21
CA GLY A 141 -0.62 6.06 10.28
C GLY A 141 -1.16 4.69 9.88
N VAL A 142 -2.26 4.70 9.16
CA VAL A 142 -2.94 3.51 8.64
C VAL A 142 -3.05 3.61 7.14
N VAL A 143 -2.65 2.56 6.43
CA VAL A 143 -2.78 2.45 4.97
C VAL A 143 -3.97 1.57 4.64
N CYS A 144 -4.80 2.00 3.69
CA CYS A 144 -5.93 1.25 3.14
C CYS A 144 -5.75 1.08 1.63
N ARG A 145 -5.92 -0.15 1.13
CA ARG A 145 -5.93 -0.43 -0.32
C ARG A 145 -6.82 -1.60 -0.66
N LYS A 146 -7.11 -1.79 -1.94
CA LYS A 146 -7.53 -3.09 -2.43
C LYS A 146 -6.38 -4.08 -2.32
N LYS A 147 -6.68 -5.31 -1.92
CA LYS A 147 -5.71 -6.39 -2.06
C LYS A 147 -5.40 -6.50 -3.55
N THR A 148 -4.21 -6.13 -3.94
CA THR A 148 -3.67 -6.57 -5.21
C THR A 148 -3.56 -8.09 -5.12
N GLU A 149 -3.86 -8.78 -6.21
CA GLU A 149 -3.47 -10.20 -6.32
C GLU A 149 -2.04 -10.33 -5.77
N PRO A 150 -1.73 -11.42 -5.05
CA PRO A 150 -0.45 -11.56 -4.39
C PRO A 150 0.62 -11.10 -5.38
N GLY A 151 1.32 -10.04 -4.97
CA GLY A 151 2.40 -9.47 -5.79
C GLY A 151 3.31 -10.60 -6.24
N PRO A 152 4.10 -10.43 -7.30
CA PRO A 152 4.65 -11.51 -8.09
C PRO A 152 5.04 -12.67 -7.18
N GLN A 153 4.41 -13.82 -7.43
CA GLN A 153 4.75 -15.10 -6.79
C GLN A 153 6.25 -15.12 -6.69
N LYS A 154 6.79 -15.55 -5.52
CA LYS A 154 8.24 -15.65 -5.33
C LYS A 154 8.86 -16.04 -6.67
N ALA A 155 9.42 -15.04 -7.34
CA ALA A 155 9.94 -15.28 -8.66
C ALA A 155 11.04 -16.33 -8.54
N GLU A 156 11.07 -17.25 -9.46
CA GLU A 156 12.09 -18.28 -9.47
C GLU A 156 13.46 -17.62 -9.43
N GLU A 157 14.31 -18.18 -8.61
CA GLU A 157 15.72 -17.81 -8.52
C GLU A 157 16.36 -17.94 -9.91
N LYS A 158 17.06 -16.89 -10.35
CA LYS A 158 17.73 -16.91 -11.63
C LYS A 158 19.24 -16.81 -11.44
N ILE A 159 19.96 -17.72 -12.04
CA ILE A 159 21.42 -17.73 -12.00
C ILE A 159 21.95 -16.52 -12.76
N LEU A 160 22.89 -15.80 -12.15
CA LEU A 160 23.63 -14.72 -12.79
C LEU A 160 24.94 -15.28 -13.34
N ASP A 161 25.03 -15.32 -14.65
CA ASP A 161 26.27 -15.71 -15.31
C ASP A 161 27.33 -14.60 -15.13
N CYS A 162 28.53 -15.02 -14.71
CA CYS A 162 29.66 -14.13 -14.47
C CYS A 162 30.94 -14.72 -15.08
N GLU A 163 30.86 -15.69 -16.02
CA GLU A 163 32.03 -16.31 -16.61
C GLU A 163 32.66 -15.39 -17.66
N GLY A 164 34.00 -15.31 -17.63
CA GLY A 164 34.76 -14.53 -18.60
C GLY A 164 34.71 -13.00 -18.37
N GLN A 165 35.27 -12.26 -19.33
CA GLN A 165 35.37 -10.80 -19.31
C GLN A 165 34.26 -10.11 -20.13
N GLU A 166 33.32 -10.87 -20.67
CA GLU A 166 32.20 -10.34 -21.41
C GLU A 166 31.11 -9.79 -20.49
N THR A 167 30.25 -8.94 -21.04
CA THR A 167 29.11 -8.43 -20.29
C THR A 167 27.94 -9.38 -20.47
N HIS A 168 27.48 -9.96 -19.37
CA HIS A 168 26.29 -10.81 -19.33
C HIS A 168 25.05 -9.98 -18.95
N LEU A 169 23.93 -10.27 -19.60
CA LEU A 169 22.66 -9.62 -19.35
C LEU A 169 21.66 -10.65 -18.76
N CYS A 170 21.09 -10.33 -17.62
CA CYS A 170 20.06 -11.11 -16.97
C CYS A 170 18.83 -10.25 -16.78
N GLU A 171 17.66 -10.74 -17.22
CA GLU A 171 16.37 -10.09 -16.93
C GLU A 171 15.64 -10.89 -15.85
N TRP A 172 15.17 -10.20 -14.83
CA TRP A 172 14.44 -10.80 -13.73
C TRP A 172 13.39 -9.83 -13.16
N CYS A 173 12.10 -10.21 -13.23
CA CYS A 173 10.98 -9.43 -12.68
C CYS A 173 11.00 -7.94 -13.05
N GLY A 174 11.28 -7.62 -14.30
CA GLY A 174 11.36 -6.24 -14.79
C GLY A 174 12.69 -5.54 -14.51
N TRP A 175 13.62 -6.20 -13.80
CA TRP A 175 14.98 -5.72 -13.64
C TRP A 175 15.87 -6.20 -14.79
N GLN A 176 16.70 -5.30 -15.30
CA GLN A 176 17.83 -5.64 -16.17
C GLN A 176 19.09 -5.61 -15.35
N ILE A 177 19.81 -6.73 -15.28
CA ILE A 177 21.01 -6.89 -14.48
C ILE A 177 22.16 -7.18 -15.44
N LYS A 178 23.18 -6.32 -15.41
CA LYS A 178 24.41 -6.47 -16.19
C LYS A 178 25.53 -6.89 -15.26
N SER A 179 26.21 -7.97 -15.56
CA SER A 179 27.40 -8.44 -14.85
C SER A 179 28.60 -8.50 -15.76
N ARG A 180 29.75 -8.14 -15.22
CA ARG A 180 31.04 -8.24 -15.94
C ARG A 180 32.18 -8.40 -14.94
N VAL A 181 33.13 -9.27 -15.25
CA VAL A 181 34.33 -9.46 -14.44
C VAL A 181 35.50 -8.72 -15.09
N PHE A 182 36.27 -8.03 -14.28
CA PHE A 182 37.49 -7.31 -14.67
C PHE A 182 38.70 -7.86 -13.88
N VAL A 183 39.87 -7.85 -14.48
CA VAL A 183 41.10 -7.93 -13.71
C VAL A 183 41.34 -6.58 -13.00
N ALA A 184 41.79 -6.59 -11.76
CA ALA A 184 41.89 -5.39 -10.93
C ALA A 184 42.64 -4.21 -11.60
N ASP A 185 43.71 -4.53 -12.39
CA ASP A 185 44.50 -3.52 -13.10
C ASP A 185 43.79 -2.90 -14.31
N GLN A 186 42.64 -3.44 -14.71
CA GLN A 186 41.89 -3.03 -15.92
C GLN A 186 40.58 -2.36 -15.63
N VAL A 187 40.32 -2.00 -14.33
CA VAL A 187 39.07 -1.31 -13.94
C VAL A 187 39.07 0.10 -14.52
N PRO A 188 37.98 0.50 -15.24
CA PRO A 188 37.88 1.86 -15.79
C PRO A 188 37.96 2.92 -14.67
N GLN A 189 38.77 3.99 -14.88
CA GLN A 189 38.93 5.09 -13.91
C GLN A 189 37.64 5.88 -13.65
N GLU A 190 36.62 5.76 -14.50
CA GLU A 190 35.30 6.41 -14.36
C GLU A 190 34.31 5.56 -13.53
N ALA A 191 34.76 4.55 -12.83
CA ALA A 191 33.95 3.68 -12.01
C ALA A 191 33.39 4.39 -10.77
N SER A 192 32.46 5.36 -10.97
CA SER A 192 31.74 5.98 -9.84
C SER A 192 30.75 4.98 -9.26
N GLU A 193 30.78 4.77 -7.95
CA GLU A 193 29.76 4.01 -7.24
C GLU A 193 28.41 4.73 -7.33
N LYS A 194 27.55 4.25 -8.24
CA LYS A 194 26.16 4.67 -8.29
C LYS A 194 25.32 3.77 -7.39
N VAL A 195 24.15 4.23 -7.00
CA VAL A 195 23.22 3.46 -6.14
C VAL A 195 22.92 2.07 -6.73
N TYR A 196 22.81 1.99 -8.03
CA TYR A 196 22.49 0.77 -8.79
C TYR A 196 23.68 0.15 -9.54
N THR A 197 24.90 0.50 -9.17
CA THR A 197 26.15 -0.12 -9.69
C THR A 197 27.07 -0.40 -8.53
N LYS A 198 27.45 -1.67 -8.35
CA LYS A 198 28.34 -2.09 -7.25
C LYS A 198 29.43 -3.00 -7.75
N TRP A 199 30.53 -3.01 -7.00
CA TRP A 199 31.75 -3.75 -7.28
C TRP A 199 32.01 -4.72 -6.15
N PHE A 200 32.33 -5.98 -6.52
CA PHE A 200 32.51 -7.08 -5.58
C PHE A 200 33.85 -7.78 -5.84
N ASP A 201 34.44 -8.29 -4.79
CA ASP A 201 35.59 -9.17 -4.84
C ASP A 201 35.16 -10.53 -5.38
N TYR A 202 35.45 -10.77 -6.69
CA TYR A 202 35.05 -11.99 -7.37
C TYR A 202 35.81 -13.21 -6.85
N ASP A 203 37.03 -13.01 -6.34
CA ASP A 203 37.86 -14.11 -5.80
C ASP A 203 37.26 -14.73 -4.52
N LYS A 204 36.36 -14.03 -3.85
CA LYS A 204 35.63 -14.52 -2.68
C LYS A 204 34.37 -15.30 -2.99
N ILE A 205 33.90 -15.22 -4.24
CA ILE A 205 32.71 -15.94 -4.69
C ILE A 205 33.14 -17.36 -5.06
N LYS A 206 32.55 -18.34 -4.39
CA LYS A 206 32.95 -19.75 -4.53
C LYS A 206 31.89 -20.63 -5.18
N ASP A 207 30.67 -20.12 -5.19
CA ASP A 207 29.49 -20.85 -5.66
C ASP A 207 28.70 -19.98 -6.64
N THR A 208 27.64 -20.52 -7.17
CA THR A 208 26.78 -19.86 -8.16
C THR A 208 26.10 -18.63 -7.57
N LEU A 209 26.21 -17.50 -8.28
CA LEU A 209 25.45 -16.30 -7.97
C LEU A 209 24.04 -16.38 -8.51
N SER A 210 23.10 -15.88 -7.72
CA SER A 210 21.71 -15.81 -8.11
C SER A 210 21.08 -14.46 -7.81
N VAL A 211 20.11 -14.11 -8.63
CA VAL A 211 19.20 -12.99 -8.40
C VAL A 211 17.85 -13.54 -7.99
N ARG A 212 17.33 -13.05 -6.86
CA ARG A 212 16.11 -13.56 -6.26
C ARG A 212 15.53 -12.63 -5.19
N ASN A 213 14.35 -12.93 -4.72
CA ASN A 213 13.81 -12.34 -3.50
C ASN A 213 14.44 -12.99 -2.26
N ARG A 214 14.18 -12.42 -1.09
CA ARG A 214 14.69 -12.93 0.19
C ARG A 214 14.15 -14.33 0.53
N GLN A 215 15.00 -15.12 1.11
CA GLN A 215 14.69 -16.45 1.65
C GLN A 215 14.94 -16.51 3.16
N THR A 216 14.38 -17.53 3.82
CA THR A 216 14.64 -17.77 5.23
C THR A 216 16.10 -18.20 5.41
N GLY A 217 16.80 -17.57 6.33
CA GLY A 217 18.22 -17.85 6.57
C GLY A 217 19.19 -16.88 5.92
N ASP A 218 18.73 -16.02 5.01
CA ASP A 218 19.57 -15.01 4.35
C ASP A 218 20.24 -14.06 5.35
N TYR A 219 21.52 -13.80 5.12
CA TYR A 219 22.32 -12.91 5.94
C TYR A 219 23.32 -12.09 5.11
N ILE A 220 23.74 -10.96 5.69
CA ILE A 220 24.89 -10.15 5.22
C ILE A 220 25.95 -10.11 6.31
N THR A 221 27.20 -9.89 5.91
CA THR A 221 28.31 -9.62 6.83
C THR A 221 28.45 -8.13 7.07
N LEU A 222 28.54 -7.72 8.34
CA LEU A 222 28.72 -6.33 8.76
C LEU A 222 30.22 -5.95 8.84
N ALA A 223 30.52 -4.64 8.88
CA ALA A 223 31.88 -4.12 9.05
C ALA A 223 32.57 -4.64 10.33
N SER A 224 31.80 -4.95 11.37
CA SER A 224 32.31 -5.58 12.60
C SER A 224 32.68 -7.07 12.44
N GLY A 225 32.51 -7.66 11.24
CA GLY A 225 32.72 -9.08 10.99
C GLY A 225 31.54 -9.98 11.40
N GLY A 226 30.53 -9.44 12.07
CA GLY A 226 29.34 -10.18 12.49
C GLY A 226 28.35 -10.41 11.33
N ARG A 227 27.50 -11.44 11.49
CA ARG A 227 26.40 -11.73 10.56
C ARG A 227 25.11 -11.05 11.01
N LYS A 228 24.36 -10.48 10.09
CA LYS A 228 23.03 -9.92 10.33
C LYS A 228 22.03 -10.52 9.36
N SER A 229 20.90 -11.03 9.85
CA SER A 229 19.89 -11.56 8.95
C SER A 229 19.31 -10.45 8.06
N VAL A 230 19.02 -10.76 6.80
CA VAL A 230 18.39 -9.82 5.86
C VAL A 230 17.05 -9.34 6.42
N LYS A 231 16.29 -10.22 7.09
CA LYS A 231 15.05 -9.86 7.78
C LYS A 231 15.27 -8.75 8.83
N SER A 232 16.25 -8.92 9.71
CA SER A 232 16.57 -7.91 10.75
C SER A 232 17.09 -6.62 10.14
N PHE A 233 17.92 -6.72 9.08
CA PHE A 233 18.41 -5.56 8.35
C PHE A 233 17.23 -4.73 7.77
N MET A 234 16.29 -5.37 7.09
CA MET A 234 15.13 -4.70 6.48
C MET A 234 14.19 -4.07 7.53
N ILE A 235 14.14 -4.63 8.74
CA ILE A 235 13.38 -4.05 9.86
C ILE A 235 14.07 -2.77 10.34
N ASP A 236 15.37 -2.82 10.54
CA ASP A 236 16.17 -1.70 11.06
C ASP A 236 16.21 -0.53 10.06
N GLU A 237 16.25 -0.82 8.75
CA GLU A 237 16.13 0.16 7.67
C GLU A 237 14.67 0.63 7.44
N LYS A 238 13.73 0.18 8.28
CA LYS A 238 12.30 0.53 8.22
C LYS A 238 11.64 0.24 6.87
N ILE A 239 12.14 -0.73 6.11
CA ILE A 239 11.54 -1.15 4.85
C ILE A 239 10.13 -1.69 5.15
N PRO A 240 9.06 -1.18 4.51
CA PRO A 240 7.70 -1.66 4.69
C PRO A 240 7.60 -3.16 4.45
N ARG A 241 6.81 -3.85 5.27
CA ARG A 241 6.72 -5.33 5.23
C ARG A 241 6.34 -5.85 3.85
N GLU A 242 5.42 -5.16 3.18
CA GLU A 242 4.91 -5.46 1.84
C GLU A 242 5.99 -5.36 0.77
N SER A 243 6.93 -4.43 0.91
CA SER A 243 8.01 -4.21 -0.05
C SER A 243 9.17 -5.17 0.15
N ARG A 244 9.30 -5.81 1.32
CA ARG A 244 10.46 -6.68 1.65
C ARG A 244 10.58 -7.89 0.73
N ASP A 245 9.46 -8.44 0.29
CA ASP A 245 9.43 -9.63 -0.58
C ASP A 245 9.63 -9.27 -2.06
N ALA A 246 9.58 -7.97 -2.41
CA ALA A 246 9.87 -7.44 -3.75
C ALA A 246 11.33 -6.98 -3.90
N VAL A 247 12.07 -6.80 -2.80
CA VAL A 247 13.48 -6.35 -2.85
C VAL A 247 14.34 -7.38 -3.58
N LEU A 248 15.06 -6.91 -4.60
CA LEU A 248 16.02 -7.72 -5.35
C LEU A 248 17.27 -7.97 -4.51
N LEU A 249 17.68 -9.22 -4.43
CA LEU A 249 18.92 -9.65 -3.79
C LEU A 249 19.85 -10.30 -4.82
N LEU A 250 21.14 -10.01 -4.70
CA LEU A 250 22.21 -10.78 -5.31
C LEU A 250 22.82 -11.65 -4.22
N ALA A 251 22.80 -12.98 -4.39
CA ALA A 251 23.18 -13.90 -3.33
C ALA A 251 23.99 -15.09 -3.86
N GLU A 252 24.88 -15.59 -3.00
CA GLU A 252 25.59 -16.86 -3.08
C GLU A 252 25.01 -17.80 -2.01
N GLY A 253 24.10 -18.69 -2.38
CA GLY A 253 23.32 -19.44 -1.41
C GLY A 253 22.58 -18.53 -0.43
N SER A 254 22.82 -18.70 0.89
CA SER A 254 22.21 -17.84 1.93
C SER A 254 23.02 -16.58 2.24
N HIS A 255 24.24 -16.44 1.71
CA HIS A 255 25.06 -15.25 1.90
C HIS A 255 24.72 -14.20 0.83
N VAL A 256 24.08 -13.11 1.23
CA VAL A 256 23.68 -12.04 0.33
C VAL A 256 24.84 -11.10 0.09
N LEU A 257 25.23 -10.91 -1.16
CA LEU A 257 26.25 -9.96 -1.59
C LEU A 257 25.71 -8.53 -1.53
N TRP A 258 24.49 -8.37 -2.08
CA TRP A 258 23.88 -7.07 -2.25
C TRP A 258 22.37 -7.10 -2.04
N ILE A 259 21.90 -6.25 -1.16
CA ILE A 259 20.50 -5.86 -1.05
C ILE A 259 20.36 -4.63 -1.95
N VAL A 260 19.82 -4.81 -3.15
CA VAL A 260 19.80 -3.77 -4.19
C VAL A 260 19.08 -2.53 -3.71
N GLY A 261 19.70 -1.36 -3.95
CA GLY A 261 19.21 -0.07 -3.46
C GLY A 261 19.60 0.27 -2.02
N TYR A 262 20.11 -0.72 -1.24
CA TYR A 262 20.38 -0.51 0.19
C TYR A 262 21.86 -0.76 0.55
N ARG A 263 22.30 -2.01 0.64
CA ARG A 263 23.60 -2.33 1.22
C ARG A 263 24.27 -3.53 0.56
N ILE A 264 25.62 -3.48 0.47
CA ILE A 264 26.46 -4.63 0.14
C ILE A 264 27.00 -5.27 1.42
N SER A 265 27.25 -6.59 1.37
CA SER A 265 27.92 -7.33 2.44
C SER A 265 29.40 -6.96 2.47
N GLU A 266 29.93 -6.68 3.66
CA GLU A 266 31.35 -6.32 3.84
C GLU A 266 32.30 -7.43 3.39
N TYR A 267 31.88 -8.70 3.48
CA TYR A 267 32.69 -9.83 3.05
C TYR A 267 33.11 -9.75 1.60
N TYR A 268 32.22 -9.29 0.72
CA TYR A 268 32.47 -9.25 -0.73
C TYR A 268 32.99 -7.88 -1.24
N LYS A 269 33.34 -6.98 -0.35
CA LYS A 269 33.94 -5.72 -0.77
C LYS A 269 35.32 -5.94 -1.40
N VAL A 270 35.59 -5.17 -2.44
CA VAL A 270 36.90 -5.10 -3.09
C VAL A 270 37.94 -4.60 -2.08
N THR A 271 39.11 -5.22 -2.08
CA THR A 271 40.26 -4.90 -1.24
C THR A 271 41.52 -4.78 -2.12
N GLU A 272 42.62 -4.31 -1.56
CA GLU A 272 43.93 -4.23 -2.25
C GLU A 272 44.44 -5.60 -2.70
N GLN A 273 43.94 -6.69 -2.12
CA GLN A 273 44.32 -8.07 -2.47
C GLN A 273 43.45 -8.69 -3.54
N THR A 274 42.37 -8.05 -3.94
CA THR A 274 41.41 -8.56 -4.96
C THR A 274 42.07 -8.56 -6.33
N LYS A 275 42.07 -9.70 -7.00
CA LYS A 275 42.63 -9.87 -8.34
C LYS A 275 41.56 -9.72 -9.41
N ASN A 276 40.37 -10.28 -9.17
CA ASN A 276 39.26 -10.21 -10.10
C ASN A 276 38.07 -9.48 -9.46
N ILE A 277 37.51 -8.52 -10.15
CA ILE A 277 36.43 -7.65 -9.65
C ILE A 277 35.17 -7.87 -10.47
N LEU A 278 34.08 -8.23 -9.82
CA LEU A 278 32.77 -8.33 -10.43
C LEU A 278 32.03 -6.99 -10.32
N GLN A 279 31.71 -6.41 -11.45
CA GLN A 279 30.76 -5.29 -11.53
C GLN A 279 29.36 -5.83 -11.77
N VAL A 280 28.42 -5.38 -10.97
CA VAL A 280 26.99 -5.62 -11.20
C VAL A 280 26.27 -4.28 -11.29
N GLN A 281 25.59 -4.07 -12.40
CA GLN A 281 24.73 -2.92 -12.63
C GLN A 281 23.30 -3.39 -12.78
N THR A 282 22.38 -2.75 -12.08
CA THR A 282 20.95 -3.00 -12.20
C THR A 282 20.25 -1.78 -12.77
N ASP A 283 19.31 -2.02 -13.71
CA ASP A 283 18.46 -1.01 -14.31
C ASP A 283 17.02 -1.54 -14.33
N GLY A 284 16.03 -0.70 -14.00
CA GLY A 284 14.64 -1.14 -13.82
C GLY A 284 14.30 -1.37 -12.35
N GLY A 285 13.08 -1.73 -12.13
CA GLY A 285 12.43 -1.72 -10.83
C GLY A 285 11.63 -0.42 -10.69
N THR A 286 10.38 -0.53 -10.30
CA THR A 286 9.58 0.63 -9.92
C THR A 286 10.33 1.37 -8.83
N ASP A 287 10.57 2.65 -9.02
CA ASP A 287 11.24 3.55 -8.08
C ASP A 287 10.34 3.71 -6.84
N SER A 288 10.34 2.69 -5.98
CA SER A 288 9.57 2.69 -4.74
C SER A 288 10.46 3.24 -3.63
N GLY A 289 10.49 4.56 -3.55
CA GLY A 289 10.68 5.24 -2.29
C GLY A 289 12.05 5.84 -2.01
N ARG A 290 12.13 7.10 -2.30
CA ARG A 290 12.75 8.10 -1.41
C ARG A 290 11.71 9.11 -0.98
#